data_add706e23ae83a13be0c349369e14cdc
#
_entry.id   add706e23ae83a13be0c349369e14cdc
#
_cell.length_a   1.000
_cell.length_b   1.000
_cell.length_c   1.000
_cell.angle_alpha   90.00
_cell.angle_beta   90.00
_cell.angle_gamma   90.00
#
_symmetry.space_group_name_H-M   'P 1'
#
loop_
_entity.id
_entity.type
_entity.pdbx_description
1 polymer ?
#
loop_
_entity_poly.entity_id
_entity_poly.type
_entity_poly.pdbx_seq_one_letter_code
_entity_poly.pdbx_strand_id
1 'polypeptide(L)'
;MKTKIITLLLVGVLASSCVQIKNDMSNNFDHAFAHTVYFWFKNPDNAADKAKFEASLKKFLNNSEYAKTKYIGTPPNAVRDVVDDSFTYSLILSFESAEAQEAYQSEEAHLIFIEECQDLWEKVIVYDSQGI
;
A
#
# COMPACT_ATOMS: atom_id res chain seq x y z
N MET A 1 19.32 -67.10 -40.92
CA MET A 1 18.78 -65.70 -41.01
C MET A 1 18.81 -65.09 -39.61
N LYS A 2 19.68 -64.11 -39.37
CA LYS A 2 19.84 -63.48 -38.06
C LYS A 2 19.13 -62.15 -38.12
N THR A 3 17.98 -62.05 -37.46
CA THR A 3 17.21 -60.78 -37.33
C THR A 3 17.82 -59.90 -36.25
N LYS A 4 18.39 -58.78 -36.64
CA LYS A 4 18.88 -57.77 -35.70
C LYS A 4 17.73 -56.88 -35.25
N ILE A 5 17.37 -56.95 -33.97
CA ILE A 5 16.43 -56.05 -33.34
C ILE A 5 17.21 -54.77 -32.95
N ILE A 6 16.88 -53.65 -33.57
CA ILE A 6 17.41 -52.34 -33.23
C ILE A 6 16.48 -51.74 -32.18
N THR A 7 16.95 -51.67 -30.94
CA THR A 7 16.24 -50.99 -29.84
C THR A 7 16.53 -49.50 -29.94
N LEU A 8 15.50 -48.74 -30.35
CA LEU A 8 15.57 -47.29 -30.38
C LEU A 8 15.31 -46.73 -29.00
N LEU A 9 16.37 -46.22 -28.36
CA LEU A 9 16.29 -45.55 -27.07
C LEU A 9 15.76 -44.12 -27.27
N LEU A 10 14.52 -43.88 -26.89
CA LEU A 10 13.91 -42.51 -26.91
C LEU A 10 14.34 -41.80 -25.63
N VAL A 11 15.33 -40.92 -25.76
CA VAL A 11 15.73 -40.03 -24.65
C VAL A 11 14.76 -38.86 -24.62
N GLY A 12 13.81 -38.90 -23.70
CA GLY A 12 12.90 -37.82 -23.43
C GLY A 12 13.61 -36.70 -22.65
N VAL A 13 13.90 -35.59 -23.30
CA VAL A 13 14.38 -34.38 -22.66
C VAL A 13 13.20 -33.70 -21.98
N LEU A 14 13.06 -33.87 -20.68
CA LEU A 14 12.16 -33.07 -19.84
C LEU A 14 12.73 -31.65 -19.72
N ALA A 15 12.27 -30.74 -20.55
CA ALA A 15 12.50 -29.32 -20.39
C ALA A 15 11.70 -28.85 -19.18
N SER A 16 12.34 -28.78 -18.01
CA SER A 16 11.81 -28.05 -16.85
C SER A 16 11.77 -26.56 -17.18
N SER A 17 10.61 -26.10 -17.61
CA SER A 17 10.32 -24.66 -17.69
C SER A 17 10.21 -24.12 -16.27
N CYS A 18 11.29 -23.59 -15.73
CA CYS A 18 11.23 -22.73 -14.56
C CYS A 18 10.46 -21.47 -14.97
N VAL A 19 9.16 -21.43 -14.68
CA VAL A 19 8.40 -20.19 -14.68
C VAL A 19 8.95 -19.36 -13.54
N GLN A 20 9.87 -18.45 -13.85
CA GLN A 20 10.23 -17.38 -12.94
C GLN A 20 9.05 -16.43 -12.86
N ILE A 21 8.23 -16.57 -11.82
CA ILE A 21 7.31 -15.52 -11.41
C ILE A 21 8.20 -14.38 -10.98
N LYS A 22 8.40 -13.41 -11.87
CA LYS A 22 8.92 -12.10 -11.49
C LYS A 22 7.85 -11.49 -10.60
N ASN A 23 8.03 -11.61 -9.29
CA ASN A 23 7.41 -10.69 -8.34
C ASN A 23 8.05 -9.32 -8.60
N ASP A 24 7.55 -8.64 -9.60
CA ASP A 24 7.85 -7.24 -9.84
C ASP A 24 6.98 -6.41 -8.87
N MET A 25 7.18 -6.65 -7.59
CA MET A 25 6.83 -5.72 -6.54
C MET A 25 8.00 -4.75 -6.40
N SER A 26 8.25 -3.96 -7.45
CA SER A 26 9.00 -2.75 -7.28
C SER A 26 8.11 -1.78 -6.48
N ASN A 27 8.13 -1.91 -5.17
CA ASN A 27 7.69 -0.86 -4.25
C ASN A 27 8.68 0.31 -4.36
N ASN A 28 8.82 0.84 -5.56
CA ASN A 28 9.57 2.05 -5.76
C ASN A 28 8.73 3.18 -5.19
N PHE A 29 9.13 3.64 -4.01
CA PHE A 29 8.62 4.89 -3.47
C PHE A 29 8.91 5.98 -4.48
N ASP A 30 7.89 6.72 -4.92
CA ASP A 30 8.09 7.85 -5.81
C ASP A 30 8.73 8.98 -5.01
N HIS A 31 9.92 9.41 -5.41
CA HIS A 31 10.70 10.40 -4.68
C HIS A 31 10.25 11.84 -4.93
N ALA A 32 9.34 12.09 -5.86
CA ALA A 32 8.96 13.44 -6.23
C ALA A 32 8.12 14.13 -5.14
N PHE A 33 7.18 13.39 -4.53
CA PHE A 33 6.30 13.96 -3.50
C PHE A 33 5.87 12.89 -2.49
N ALA A 34 5.97 13.20 -1.21
CA ALA A 34 5.50 12.36 -0.10
C ALA A 34 4.39 13.08 0.68
N HIS A 35 3.31 12.36 0.94
CA HIS A 35 2.15 12.81 1.70
C HIS A 35 1.98 11.88 2.91
N THR A 36 2.21 12.41 4.10
CA THR A 36 2.14 11.65 5.34
C THR A 36 1.02 12.20 6.21
N VAL A 37 0.08 11.34 6.57
CA VAL A 37 -1.11 11.70 7.35
C VAL A 37 -1.13 10.90 8.64
N TYR A 38 -1.39 11.57 9.76
CA TYR A 38 -1.61 10.95 11.06
C TYR A 38 -3.01 11.25 11.54
N PHE A 39 -3.70 10.20 12.05
CA PHE A 39 -5.07 10.25 12.54
C PHE A 39 -5.11 9.93 14.03
N TRP A 40 -5.76 10.76 14.82
CA TRP A 40 -6.11 10.50 16.22
C TRP A 40 -7.60 10.28 16.32
N PHE A 41 -8.01 9.09 16.73
CA PHE A 41 -9.43 8.75 16.86
C PHE A 41 -10.02 9.29 18.16
N LYS A 42 -11.31 9.63 18.11
CA LYS A 42 -12.10 9.95 19.32
C LYS A 42 -12.18 8.76 20.26
N ASN A 43 -12.26 7.54 19.71
CA ASN A 43 -12.35 6.28 20.44
C ASN A 43 -11.28 5.30 19.93
N PRO A 44 -9.99 5.48 20.26
CA PRO A 44 -8.88 4.74 19.67
C PRO A 44 -8.91 3.23 19.96
N ASP A 45 -9.65 2.79 21.01
CA ASP A 45 -9.79 1.38 21.38
C ASP A 45 -11.06 0.72 20.82
N ASN A 46 -11.91 1.47 20.11
CA ASN A 46 -13.13 0.94 19.53
C ASN A 46 -12.83 0.10 18.28
N ALA A 47 -13.05 -1.22 18.38
CA ALA A 47 -12.78 -2.16 17.30
C ALA A 47 -13.66 -1.93 16.05
N ALA A 48 -14.92 -1.47 16.23
CA ALA A 48 -15.83 -1.21 15.12
C ALA A 48 -15.39 0.05 14.34
N ASP A 49 -14.96 1.11 15.04
CA ASP A 49 -14.44 2.33 14.41
C ASP A 49 -13.17 2.02 13.61
N LYS A 50 -12.26 1.22 14.17
CA LYS A 50 -11.06 0.76 13.48
C LYS A 50 -11.40 -0.04 12.22
N ALA A 51 -12.29 -1.01 12.33
CA ALA A 51 -12.69 -1.84 11.19
C ALA A 51 -13.34 -1.01 10.07
N LYS A 52 -14.20 -0.05 10.41
CA LYS A 52 -14.84 0.87 9.46
C LYS A 52 -13.78 1.72 8.74
N PHE A 53 -12.87 2.33 9.49
CA PHE A 53 -11.80 3.16 8.94
C PHE A 53 -10.89 2.37 7.99
N GLU A 54 -10.41 1.19 8.43
CA GLU A 54 -9.52 0.36 7.63
C GLU A 54 -10.17 -0.12 6.32
N ALA A 55 -11.46 -0.50 6.38
CA ALA A 55 -12.20 -0.93 5.19
C ALA A 55 -12.37 0.22 4.19
N SER A 56 -12.79 1.40 4.67
CA SER A 56 -12.98 2.58 3.83
C SER A 56 -11.65 3.08 3.27
N LEU A 57 -10.59 3.16 4.10
CA LEU A 57 -9.26 3.59 3.65
C LEU A 57 -8.67 2.64 2.60
N LYS A 58 -8.78 1.33 2.79
CA LYS A 58 -8.31 0.34 1.80
C LYS A 58 -9.09 0.45 0.49
N LYS A 59 -10.42 0.63 0.56
CA LYS A 59 -11.26 0.86 -0.61
C LYS A 59 -10.82 2.12 -1.37
N PHE A 60 -10.64 3.22 -0.66
CA PHE A 60 -10.15 4.46 -1.22
C PHE A 60 -8.80 4.27 -1.92
N LEU A 61 -7.81 3.73 -1.23
CA LEU A 61 -6.46 3.55 -1.79
C LEU A 61 -6.42 2.60 -2.99
N ASN A 62 -7.31 1.60 -3.05
CA ASN A 62 -7.41 0.71 -4.20
C ASN A 62 -8.01 1.39 -5.44
N ASN A 63 -8.79 2.45 -5.25
CA ASN A 63 -9.44 3.20 -6.33
C ASN A 63 -8.76 4.54 -6.64
N SER A 64 -7.77 4.96 -5.86
CA SER A 64 -7.01 6.17 -6.15
C SER A 64 -6.17 6.00 -7.41
N GLU A 65 -6.31 6.93 -8.35
CA GLU A 65 -5.58 6.97 -9.62
C GLU A 65 -4.19 7.61 -9.46
N TYR A 66 -4.04 8.50 -8.48
CA TYR A 66 -2.85 9.33 -8.32
C TYR A 66 -1.83 8.76 -7.32
N ALA A 67 -2.28 8.13 -6.24
CA ALA A 67 -1.39 7.60 -5.23
C ALA A 67 -0.59 6.39 -5.75
N LYS A 68 0.75 6.50 -5.76
CA LYS A 68 1.67 5.47 -6.26
C LYS A 68 2.04 4.46 -5.19
N THR A 69 2.75 4.88 -4.14
CA THR A 69 3.06 4.02 -3.00
C THR A 69 2.04 4.25 -1.90
N LYS A 70 1.60 3.18 -1.26
CA LYS A 70 0.49 3.21 -0.29
C LYS A 70 0.87 2.40 0.94
N TYR A 71 1.03 3.07 2.07
CA TYR A 71 1.35 2.45 3.36
C TYR A 71 0.34 2.89 4.42
N ILE A 72 -0.20 1.94 5.17
CA ILE A 72 -1.04 2.16 6.34
C ILE A 72 -0.32 1.54 7.52
N GLY A 73 -0.17 2.29 8.61
CA GLY A 73 0.51 1.84 9.82
C GLY A 73 -0.22 2.22 11.09
N THR A 74 0.18 1.58 12.18
CA THR A 74 -0.19 1.92 13.55
C THR A 74 1.08 2.22 14.33
N PRO A 75 1.00 2.98 15.45
CA PRO A 75 2.19 3.27 16.24
C PRO A 75 2.79 1.97 16.81
N PRO A 76 4.12 1.84 16.82
CA PRO A 76 4.79 0.77 17.56
C PRO A 76 4.81 1.10 19.06
N ASN A 77 5.11 0.11 19.91
CA ASN A 77 5.45 0.39 21.30
C ASN A 77 6.81 1.11 21.34
N ALA A 78 6.78 2.42 21.53
CA ALA A 78 7.98 3.24 21.57
C ALA A 78 8.60 3.28 22.97
N VAL A 79 9.93 3.28 23.02
CA VAL A 79 10.71 3.39 24.28
C VAL A 79 11.65 4.60 24.27
N ARG A 80 11.67 5.37 23.16
CA ARG A 80 12.52 6.55 23.01
C ARG A 80 11.65 7.80 23.08
N ASP A 81 12.05 8.78 23.89
CA ASP A 81 11.30 10.03 24.13
C ASP A 81 11.05 10.86 22.85
N VAL A 82 11.86 10.66 21.80
CA VAL A 82 11.72 11.37 20.53
C VAL A 82 10.70 10.74 19.59
N VAL A 83 10.11 9.59 19.96
CA VAL A 83 9.11 8.89 19.15
C VAL A 83 7.72 9.24 19.66
N ASP A 84 6.95 9.95 18.84
CA ASP A 84 5.53 10.20 19.12
C ASP A 84 4.72 9.00 18.61
N ASP A 85 4.17 8.23 19.51
CA ASP A 85 3.30 7.08 19.27
C ASP A 85 1.84 7.34 19.67
N SER A 86 1.46 8.61 19.83
CA SER A 86 0.13 9.01 20.28
C SER A 86 -0.98 8.87 19.23
N PHE A 87 -0.63 8.73 17.96
CA PHE A 87 -1.60 8.61 16.88
C PHE A 87 -2.27 7.22 16.81
N THR A 88 -3.44 7.13 16.18
CA THR A 88 -4.14 5.84 15.97
C THR A 88 -3.70 5.16 14.67
N TYR A 89 -3.62 5.92 13.59
CA TYR A 89 -3.17 5.44 12.27
C TYR A 89 -2.24 6.44 11.60
N SER A 90 -1.30 5.91 10.82
CA SER A 90 -0.52 6.67 9.86
C SER A 90 -0.80 6.19 8.44
N LEU A 91 -0.82 7.13 7.50
CA LEU A 91 -0.92 6.90 6.08
C LEU A 91 0.27 7.56 5.40
N ILE A 92 1.01 6.82 4.59
CA ILE A 92 2.12 7.37 3.80
C ILE A 92 1.86 7.04 2.35
N LEU A 93 1.74 8.08 1.53
CA LEU A 93 1.56 8.00 0.09
C LEU A 93 2.71 8.70 -0.63
N SER A 94 2.99 8.27 -1.84
CA SER A 94 3.85 9.03 -2.74
C SER A 94 3.12 9.37 -4.03
N PHE A 95 3.56 10.44 -4.69
CA PHE A 95 2.99 10.95 -5.94
C PHE A 95 4.12 11.32 -6.90
N GLU A 96 3.82 11.28 -8.19
CA GLU A 96 4.76 11.66 -9.25
C GLU A 96 5.02 13.16 -9.31
N SER A 97 4.15 13.99 -8.71
CA SER A 97 4.30 15.43 -8.62
C SER A 97 3.36 16.04 -7.57
N ALA A 98 3.56 17.31 -7.25
CA ALA A 98 2.66 18.10 -6.41
C ALA A 98 1.27 18.26 -7.05
N GLU A 99 1.22 18.40 -8.37
CA GLU A 99 -0.04 18.52 -9.13
C GLU A 99 -0.86 17.22 -9.05
N ALA A 100 -0.19 16.06 -9.10
CA ALA A 100 -0.85 14.76 -8.91
C ALA A 100 -1.42 14.62 -7.49
N GLN A 101 -0.71 15.12 -6.47
CA GLN A 101 -1.21 15.16 -5.10
C GLN A 101 -2.41 16.12 -4.95
N GLU A 102 -2.40 17.26 -5.62
CA GLU A 102 -3.52 18.19 -5.63
C GLU A 102 -4.76 17.57 -6.30
N ALA A 103 -4.58 16.90 -7.43
CA ALA A 103 -5.67 16.17 -8.11
C ALA A 103 -6.25 15.05 -7.23
N TYR A 104 -5.42 14.33 -6.51
CA TYR A 104 -5.83 13.34 -5.51
C TYR A 104 -6.79 13.89 -4.46
N GLN A 105 -6.61 15.14 -4.00
CA GLN A 105 -7.49 15.75 -2.99
C GLN A 105 -8.94 15.84 -3.45
N SER A 106 -9.18 15.97 -4.75
CA SER A 106 -10.51 16.12 -5.36
C SER A 106 -11.05 14.85 -6.03
N GLU A 107 -10.30 13.75 -6.03
CA GLU A 107 -10.81 12.50 -6.61
C GLU A 107 -11.99 11.93 -5.80
N GLU A 108 -12.96 11.35 -6.49
CA GLU A 108 -14.19 10.83 -5.87
C GLU A 108 -13.91 9.84 -4.74
N ALA A 109 -12.92 8.97 -4.94
CA ALA A 109 -12.54 7.97 -3.94
C ALA A 109 -12.06 8.60 -2.62
N HIS A 110 -11.31 9.72 -2.67
CA HIS A 110 -10.89 10.47 -1.49
C HIS A 110 -12.07 11.13 -0.79
N LEU A 111 -12.96 11.79 -1.56
CA LEU A 111 -14.12 12.47 -0.99
C LEU A 111 -15.08 11.50 -0.28
N ILE A 112 -15.30 10.31 -0.86
CA ILE A 112 -16.08 9.24 -0.21
C ILE A 112 -15.45 8.79 1.09
N PHE A 113 -14.13 8.58 1.11
CA PHE A 113 -13.42 8.21 2.35
C PHE A 113 -13.58 9.26 3.45
N ILE A 114 -13.45 10.55 3.11
CA ILE A 114 -13.66 11.64 4.07
C ILE A 114 -15.10 11.61 4.59
N GLU A 115 -16.11 11.49 3.72
CA GLU A 115 -17.52 11.43 4.12
C GLU A 115 -17.80 10.26 5.06
N GLU A 116 -17.25 9.07 4.77
CA GLU A 116 -17.47 7.87 5.55
C GLU A 116 -16.78 7.90 6.92
N CYS A 117 -15.63 8.60 7.04
CA CYS A 117 -14.72 8.44 8.19
C CYS A 117 -14.45 9.71 9.01
N GLN A 118 -14.79 10.92 8.53
CA GLN A 118 -14.43 12.16 9.23
C GLN A 118 -14.93 12.26 10.67
N ASP A 119 -15.98 11.56 11.02
CA ASP A 119 -16.53 11.55 12.38
C ASP A 119 -15.75 10.65 13.36
N LEU A 120 -14.86 9.80 12.87
CA LEU A 120 -14.08 8.86 13.67
C LEU A 120 -12.89 9.52 14.38
N TRP A 121 -12.29 10.53 13.76
CA TRP A 121 -11.12 11.21 14.32
C TRP A 121 -11.45 12.55 14.97
N GLU A 122 -10.68 12.91 15.97
CA GLU A 122 -10.71 14.23 16.62
C GLU A 122 -9.62 15.16 16.06
N LYS A 123 -8.56 14.57 15.49
CA LYS A 123 -7.42 15.30 14.97
C LYS A 123 -6.82 14.57 13.78
N VAL A 124 -6.43 15.34 12.77
CA VAL A 124 -5.62 14.87 11.63
C VAL A 124 -4.47 15.86 11.43
N ILE A 125 -3.27 15.33 11.20
CA ILE A 125 -2.12 16.12 10.80
C ILE A 125 -1.57 15.57 9.50
N VAL A 126 -1.27 16.48 8.58
CA VAL A 126 -0.67 16.17 7.28
C VAL A 126 0.72 16.79 7.21
N TYR A 127 1.68 16.02 6.73
CA TYR A 127 3.01 16.51 6.37
C TYR A 127 3.27 16.17 4.91
N ASP A 128 3.36 17.21 4.10
CA ASP A 128 3.71 17.13 2.69
C ASP A 128 5.17 17.55 2.49
N SER A 129 5.87 16.82 1.64
CA SER A 129 7.26 17.14 1.31
C SER A 129 7.56 16.81 -0.14
N GLN A 130 8.38 17.66 -0.76
CA GLN A 130 8.92 17.45 -2.09
C GLN A 130 10.33 16.85 -1.99
N GLY A 131 10.63 15.93 -2.90
CA GLY A 131 11.96 15.37 -3.01
C GLY A 131 13.03 16.41 -3.39
N ILE A 132 14.26 16.17 -2.97
CA ILE A 132 15.44 17.01 -3.23
C ILE A 132 16.39 16.33 -4.23
#